data_d943b3b8337e1b3ffffd1eb3a55f94ba
#
_entry.id   d943b3b8337e1b3ffffd1eb3a55f94ba
#
_cell.length_a   1.000
_cell.length_b   1.000
_cell.length_c   1.000
_cell.angle_alpha   90.00
_cell.angle_beta   90.00
_cell.angle_gamma   90.00
#
_symmetry.space_group_name_H-M   'P 1'
#
loop_
_entity.id
_entity.type
_entity.pdbx_description
1 polymer ?
#
loop_
_entity_poly.entity_id
_entity_poly.type
_entity_poly.pdbx_seq_one_letter_code
_entity_poly.pdbx_strand_id
1 'polypeptide(L)'
;FCGCGTTIAAAQKLNRRWIGIDITHLSIALQKYRLKDSFNLVEKKDYRVVGEPEDLQSARQLASEDRYQFQWWALSLVKARPLGAATGGREGKKGADKGIDGVIAFVDDNSGRAK
;
A
#
# COMPACT_ATOMS: atom_id res chain seq x y z
N PHE A 1 2.09 -13.28 -7.75
CA PHE A 1 2.85 -12.08 -8.08
C PHE A 1 1.99 -11.11 -8.90
N CYS A 2 1.07 -10.44 -8.23
CA CYS A 2 0.08 -9.59 -8.88
C CYS A 2 0.50 -8.09 -8.94
N GLY A 3 1.65 -7.72 -8.40
CA GLY A 3 2.21 -6.38 -8.47
C GLY A 3 1.21 -5.28 -8.10
N CYS A 4 1.03 -4.29 -8.95
CA CYS A 4 0.06 -3.21 -8.72
C CYS A 4 -1.41 -3.60 -9.00
N GLY A 5 -1.71 -4.90 -9.23
CA GLY A 5 -3.07 -5.44 -9.33
C GLY A 5 -3.79 -5.20 -10.65
N THR A 6 -3.09 -5.06 -11.77
CA THR A 6 -3.73 -4.86 -13.08
C THR A 6 -4.64 -6.04 -13.45
N THR A 7 -4.17 -7.27 -13.23
CA THR A 7 -4.95 -8.50 -13.48
C THR A 7 -6.18 -8.59 -12.58
N ILE A 8 -6.03 -8.25 -11.30
CA ILE A 8 -7.14 -8.22 -10.34
C ILE A 8 -8.19 -7.20 -10.78
N ALA A 9 -7.77 -5.99 -11.18
CA ALA A 9 -8.67 -4.95 -11.67
C ALA A 9 -9.41 -5.39 -12.95
N ALA A 10 -8.72 -6.05 -13.89
CA ALA A 10 -9.34 -6.59 -15.09
C ALA A 10 -10.37 -7.69 -14.75
N ALA A 11 -10.03 -8.61 -13.85
CA ALA A 11 -10.94 -9.65 -13.39
C ALA A 11 -12.17 -9.06 -12.71
N GLN A 12 -11.99 -8.06 -11.85
CA GLN A 12 -13.09 -7.34 -11.19
C GLN A 12 -14.00 -6.64 -12.20
N LYS A 13 -13.44 -5.95 -13.19
CA LYS A 13 -14.18 -5.29 -14.27
C LYS A 13 -15.03 -6.28 -15.08
N LEU A 14 -14.53 -7.50 -15.26
CA LEU A 14 -15.22 -8.57 -15.99
C LEU A 14 -16.11 -9.43 -15.08
N ASN A 15 -16.36 -9.00 -13.85
CA ASN A 15 -17.14 -9.72 -12.84
C ASN A 15 -16.65 -11.18 -12.62
N ARG A 16 -15.33 -11.37 -12.61
CA ARG A 16 -14.67 -12.66 -12.35
C ARG A 16 -14.23 -12.74 -10.91
N ARG A 17 -14.26 -13.95 -10.35
CA ARG A 17 -13.60 -14.23 -9.07
C ARG A 17 -12.09 -14.14 -9.26
N TRP A 18 -11.41 -13.62 -8.25
CA TRP A 18 -9.95 -13.49 -8.29
C TRP A 18 -9.30 -13.78 -6.94
N ILE A 19 -8.06 -14.22 -6.99
CA ILE A 19 -7.15 -14.34 -5.87
C ILE A 19 -5.84 -13.70 -6.33
N GLY A 20 -5.37 -12.70 -5.60
CA GLY A 20 -4.08 -12.05 -5.84
C GLY A 20 -3.08 -12.48 -4.78
N ILE A 21 -1.85 -12.76 -5.18
CA ILE A 21 -0.74 -13.10 -4.30
C ILE A 21 0.43 -12.19 -4.63
N ASP A 22 0.97 -11.52 -3.63
CA ASP A 22 2.20 -10.74 -3.77
C ASP A 22 3.03 -10.83 -2.49
N ILE A 23 4.33 -10.60 -2.62
CA ILE A 23 5.29 -10.72 -1.52
C ILE A 23 5.47 -9.41 -0.76
N THR A 24 5.10 -8.26 -1.37
CA THR A 24 5.38 -6.95 -0.80
C THR A 24 4.12 -6.26 -0.26
N HIS A 25 4.21 -5.71 0.93
CA HIS A 25 3.15 -4.88 1.51
C HIS A 25 2.85 -3.64 0.66
N LEU A 26 3.86 -3.10 -0.05
CA LEU A 26 3.67 -2.00 -0.99
C LEU A 26 2.71 -2.37 -2.13
N SER A 27 2.92 -3.54 -2.75
CA SER A 27 2.03 -4.03 -3.81
C SER A 27 0.60 -4.23 -3.30
N ILE A 28 0.45 -4.84 -2.12
CA ILE A 28 -0.86 -5.03 -1.49
C ILE A 28 -1.56 -3.69 -1.23
N ALA A 29 -0.83 -2.71 -0.68
CA ALA A 29 -1.39 -1.36 -0.46
C ALA A 29 -1.86 -0.71 -1.77
N LEU A 30 -1.05 -0.78 -2.84
CA LEU A 30 -1.43 -0.25 -4.16
C LEU A 30 -2.68 -0.94 -4.73
N GLN A 31 -2.82 -2.25 -4.53
CA GLN A 31 -4.02 -2.99 -4.95
C GLN A 31 -5.26 -2.55 -4.16
N LYS A 32 -5.15 -2.37 -2.83
CA LYS A 32 -6.23 -1.85 -1.99
C LYS A 32 -6.70 -0.48 -2.49
N TYR A 33 -5.78 0.45 -2.77
CA TYR A 33 -6.11 1.76 -3.34
C TYR A 33 -6.82 1.63 -4.69
N ARG A 34 -6.30 0.83 -5.61
CA ARG A 34 -6.91 0.61 -6.92
C ARG A 34 -8.32 0.03 -6.82
N LEU A 35 -8.52 -0.98 -5.97
CA LEU A 35 -9.84 -1.60 -5.77
C LEU A 35 -10.85 -0.60 -5.21
N LYS A 36 -10.41 0.24 -4.27
CA LYS A 36 -11.24 1.30 -3.71
C LYS A 36 -11.55 2.39 -4.74
N ASP A 37 -10.54 2.93 -5.40
CA ASP A 37 -10.68 4.10 -6.28
C ASP A 37 -11.44 3.75 -7.57
N SER A 38 -11.18 2.57 -8.15
CA SER A 38 -11.77 2.18 -9.43
C SER A 38 -13.12 1.46 -9.31
N PHE A 39 -13.39 0.79 -8.19
CA PHE A 39 -14.55 -0.08 -8.02
C PHE A 39 -15.31 0.16 -6.71
N ASN A 40 -14.84 1.10 -5.87
CA ASN A 40 -15.41 1.41 -4.56
C ASN A 40 -15.52 0.19 -3.63
N LEU A 41 -14.63 -0.80 -3.79
CA LEU A 41 -14.58 -1.99 -2.95
C LEU A 41 -13.93 -1.68 -1.61
N VAL A 42 -14.47 -2.28 -0.56
CA VAL A 42 -14.05 -2.09 0.83
C VAL A 42 -13.49 -3.40 1.38
N GLU A 43 -12.28 -3.34 1.92
CA GLU A 43 -11.66 -4.46 2.62
C GLU A 43 -12.54 -4.96 3.78
N LYS A 44 -12.49 -6.24 4.06
CA LYS A 44 -13.32 -6.99 5.03
C LYS A 44 -14.81 -7.12 4.68
N LYS A 45 -15.32 -6.31 3.75
CA LYS A 45 -16.70 -6.40 3.25
C LYS A 45 -16.76 -7.11 1.89
N ASP A 46 -15.97 -6.62 0.93
CA ASP A 46 -16.03 -7.07 -0.46
C ASP A 46 -14.89 -8.03 -0.82
N TYR A 47 -13.77 -7.92 -0.11
CA TYR A 47 -12.61 -8.81 -0.23
C TYR A 47 -11.87 -8.90 1.11
N ARG A 48 -10.97 -9.87 1.24
CA ARG A 48 -10.12 -10.06 2.41
C ARG A 48 -8.65 -10.09 2.02
N VAL A 49 -7.81 -9.44 2.81
CA VAL A 49 -6.35 -9.58 2.76
C VAL A 49 -5.91 -10.55 3.84
N VAL A 50 -4.95 -11.39 3.53
CA VAL A 50 -4.39 -12.40 4.45
C VAL A 50 -2.88 -12.21 4.49
N GLY A 51 -2.27 -12.30 5.68
CA GLY A 51 -0.82 -12.20 5.86
C GLY A 51 -0.33 -10.80 6.24
N GLU A 52 -1.22 -9.84 6.48
CA GLU A 52 -0.85 -8.58 7.12
C GLU A 52 -0.86 -8.71 8.65
N PRO A 53 0.01 -7.96 9.38
CA PRO A 53 -0.06 -7.92 10.83
C PRO A 53 -1.44 -7.44 11.32
N GLU A 54 -2.05 -8.21 12.22
CA GLU A 54 -3.36 -7.89 12.82
C GLU A 54 -3.24 -7.39 14.28
N ASP A 55 -2.09 -7.64 14.90
CA ASP A 55 -1.81 -7.26 16.29
C ASP A 55 -0.39 -6.70 16.48
N LEU A 56 -0.11 -6.21 17.69
CA LEU A 56 1.19 -5.63 18.00
C LEU A 56 2.33 -6.65 17.96
N GLN A 57 2.07 -7.92 18.27
CA GLN A 57 3.09 -8.97 18.27
C GLN A 57 3.52 -9.28 16.83
N SER A 58 2.59 -9.51 15.92
CA SER A 58 2.88 -9.75 14.50
C SER A 58 3.52 -8.53 13.84
N ALA A 59 3.12 -7.31 14.21
CA ALA A 59 3.76 -6.08 13.73
C ALA A 59 5.22 -5.97 14.21
N ARG A 60 5.52 -6.31 15.46
CA ARG A 60 6.90 -6.35 15.98
C ARG A 60 7.74 -7.43 15.31
N GLN A 61 7.15 -8.59 15.04
CA GLN A 61 7.82 -9.65 14.31
C GLN A 61 8.20 -9.16 12.89
N LEU A 62 7.26 -8.59 12.14
CA LEU A 62 7.54 -8.02 10.82
C LEU A 62 8.65 -6.96 10.86
N ALA A 63 8.65 -6.08 11.87
CA ALA A 63 9.67 -5.06 12.04
C ALA A 63 11.07 -5.65 12.30
N SER A 64 11.15 -6.80 12.97
CA SER A 64 12.41 -7.49 13.23
C SER A 64 12.91 -8.30 12.03
N GLU A 65 12.00 -8.84 11.22
CA GLU A 65 12.33 -9.64 10.04
C GLU A 65 12.69 -8.78 8.83
N ASP A 66 11.87 -7.75 8.55
CA ASP A 66 12.08 -6.84 7.41
C ASP A 66 11.52 -5.44 7.71
N ARG A 67 12.43 -4.51 8.04
CA ARG A 67 12.09 -3.13 8.37
C ARG A 67 11.42 -2.37 7.21
N TYR A 68 11.72 -2.73 5.94
CA TYR A 68 11.12 -2.06 4.79
C TYR A 68 9.69 -2.53 4.57
N GLN A 69 9.43 -3.82 4.72
CA GLN A 69 8.07 -4.36 4.68
C GLN A 69 7.22 -3.79 5.82
N PHE A 70 7.79 -3.68 7.02
CA PHE A 70 7.13 -3.02 8.15
C PHE A 70 6.82 -1.56 7.84
N GLN A 71 7.78 -0.80 7.30
CA GLN A 71 7.57 0.61 6.90
C GLN A 71 6.43 0.74 5.89
N TRP A 72 6.42 -0.07 4.84
CA TRP A 72 5.37 -0.03 3.82
C TRP A 72 4.00 -0.39 4.38
N TRP A 73 3.94 -1.42 5.22
CA TRP A 73 2.72 -1.78 5.91
C TRP A 73 2.22 -0.65 6.83
N ALA A 74 3.08 -0.08 7.67
CA ALA A 74 2.75 1.02 8.57
C ALA A 74 2.26 2.27 7.81
N LEU A 75 2.94 2.64 6.72
CA LEU A 75 2.52 3.75 5.86
C LEU A 75 1.13 3.48 5.22
N SER A 76 0.83 2.24 4.88
CA SER A 76 -0.47 1.88 4.31
C SER A 76 -1.63 2.10 5.29
N LEU A 77 -1.41 1.93 6.59
CA LEU A 77 -2.43 2.15 7.63
C LEU A 77 -2.90 3.61 7.68
N VAL A 78 -1.97 4.54 7.45
CA VAL A 78 -2.26 5.98 7.42
C VAL A 78 -2.46 6.53 6.00
N LYS A 79 -2.50 5.66 5.00
CA LYS A 79 -2.64 6.02 3.58
C LYS A 79 -1.54 6.95 3.06
N ALA A 80 -0.36 6.90 3.67
CA ALA A 80 0.82 7.62 3.21
C ALA A 80 1.52 6.86 2.06
N ARG A 81 2.14 7.61 1.16
CA ARG A 81 2.99 7.06 0.10
C ARG A 81 4.45 7.08 0.56
N PRO A 82 5.22 5.99 0.36
CA PRO A 82 6.65 5.99 0.68
C PRO A 82 7.38 7.11 -0.05
N LEU A 83 8.26 7.81 0.64
CA LEU A 83 9.11 8.81 0.02
C LEU A 83 10.14 8.09 -0.89
N GLY A 84 10.22 8.48 -2.16
CA GLY A 84 11.11 7.84 -3.15
C GLY A 84 10.45 6.78 -4.04
N ALA A 85 9.21 6.39 -3.80
CA ALA A 85 8.48 5.47 -4.69
C ALA A 85 8.23 6.05 -6.10
N ALA A 86 8.33 7.36 -6.26
CA ALA A 86 8.14 8.04 -7.54
C ALA A 86 9.29 7.84 -8.54
N THR A 87 10.43 7.33 -8.12
CA THR A 87 11.64 7.15 -8.96
C THR A 87 11.89 5.72 -9.42
N GLY A 88 10.91 4.81 -9.28
CA GLY A 88 10.98 3.44 -9.85
C GLY A 88 12.05 2.53 -9.23
N GLY A 89 12.74 2.97 -8.20
CA GLY A 89 13.76 2.19 -7.51
C GLY A 89 13.14 1.27 -6.45
N ARG A 90 13.47 -0.02 -6.52
CA ARG A 90 13.16 -1.03 -5.48
C ARG A 90 13.85 -0.76 -4.14
N GLU A 91 14.76 0.19 -4.10
CA GLU A 91 15.51 0.58 -2.92
C GLU A 91 15.08 1.98 -2.50
N GLY A 92 14.46 2.09 -1.32
CA GLY A 92 14.37 3.36 -0.61
C GLY A 92 15.78 3.98 -0.53
N LYS A 93 15.91 5.29 -0.68
CA LYS A 93 17.20 5.98 -0.62
C LYS A 93 17.97 5.53 0.63
N LYS A 94 19.05 4.76 0.44
CA LYS A 94 20.05 4.50 1.47
C LYS A 94 20.79 5.81 1.72
N GLY A 95 20.43 6.52 2.77
CA GLY A 95 21.11 7.74 3.19
C GLY A 95 20.39 8.36 4.37
N ALA A 96 21.07 9.24 5.11
CA ALA A 96 20.43 10.04 6.16
C ALA A 96 19.33 10.89 5.51
N ASP A 97 18.12 10.37 5.54
CA ASP A 97 16.92 11.14 5.22
C ASP A 97 16.58 12.03 6.42
N LYS A 98 15.78 13.02 6.19
CA LYS A 98 15.34 13.97 7.24
C LYS A 98 14.35 13.33 8.22
N GLY A 99 14.30 11.98 8.35
CA GLY A 99 13.35 11.24 9.15
C GLY A 99 11.94 11.23 8.56
N ILE A 100 11.80 11.41 7.25
CA ILE A 100 10.51 11.40 6.56
C ILE A 100 10.38 10.10 5.79
N ASP A 101 9.57 9.17 6.29
CA ASP A 101 9.36 7.85 5.70
C ASP A 101 8.29 7.87 4.60
N GLY A 102 7.32 8.78 4.70
CA GLY A 102 6.25 8.87 3.72
C GLY A 102 5.53 10.22 3.72
N VAL A 103 4.71 10.42 2.71
CA VAL A 103 3.95 11.66 2.51
C VAL A 103 2.48 11.37 2.24
N ILE A 104 1.61 12.24 2.73
CA ILE A 104 0.18 12.26 2.41
C ILE A 104 -0.08 13.56 1.65
N ALA A 105 -0.61 13.45 0.43
CA ALA A 105 -1.08 14.62 -0.30
C ALA A 105 -2.56 14.86 0.04
N PHE A 106 -2.90 16.08 0.38
CA PHE A 106 -4.29 16.52 0.59
C PHE A 106 -4.53 17.83 -0.14
N VAL A 107 -5.79 18.09 -0.47
CA VAL A 107 -6.20 19.36 -1.07
C VAL A 107 -6.70 20.26 0.05
N ASP A 108 -6.11 21.45 0.13
CA ASP A 108 -6.57 22.50 1.04
C ASP A 108 -7.65 23.32 0.34
N ASP A 109 -8.85 23.37 0.91
CA ASP A 109 -10.03 24.05 0.34
C ASP A 109 -9.80 25.53 0.01
N ASN A 110 -8.80 26.17 0.62
CA ASN A 110 -8.48 27.59 0.42
C ASN A 110 -7.53 27.86 -0.75
N SER A 111 -6.81 26.89 -1.28
CA SER A 111 -5.77 27.13 -2.29
C SER A 111 -5.90 26.31 -3.56
N GLY A 112 -6.71 25.25 -3.57
CA GLY A 112 -6.84 24.34 -4.71
C GLY A 112 -5.55 23.61 -5.10
N ARG A 113 -4.48 23.71 -4.29
CA ARG A 113 -3.19 23.03 -4.51
C ARG A 113 -3.05 21.85 -3.57
N ALA A 114 -2.61 20.71 -4.12
CA ALA A 114 -2.23 19.55 -3.30
C ALA A 114 -1.00 19.89 -2.45
N LYS A 115 -1.07 19.57 -1.17
CA LYS A 115 0.03 19.69 -0.20
C LYS A 115 0.52 18.32 0.22
#